data_8e6986a0fb56ce9975e064946ac2e516
#
_entry.id   8e6986a0fb56ce9975e064946ac2e516
#
_cell.length_a   1.000
_cell.length_b   1.000
_cell.length_c   1.000
_cell.angle_alpha   90.00
_cell.angle_beta   90.00
_cell.angle_gamma   90.00
#
_symmetry.space_group_name_H-M   'P 1'
#
loop_
_entity.id
_entity.type
_entity.pdbx_description
1 polymer ?
#
loop_
_entity_poly.entity_id
_entity_poly.type
_entity_poly.pdbx_seq_one_letter_code
_entity_poly.pdbx_strand_id
1 'polypeptide(L)'
;MKRRYSAALLAVILCVLIAAYNIIYHPVQSGVPVTSFPKVTHRILLVPLDSRPPCRTFVIDAARIAGCEIVTPPTEILDYYSQPGETEALQKWTMENIAGCDAAILSIDQLLHGGLLASREAKKTSEDADRLIAFLNSLHTAYPDIPLYAFNILPRILPPDSIDGRDEKKYLMEYSRLADRIDIATAPSEDELGELEWLRSVIPPESLTRYDLLFSENARLNKRLIELAAGGTLNRLVIGQDDGERYGIPNREKRELIRHIKTLKLDDENVFLTFGADEIALSLLAYIEAQRDGFSPGISIKYNSEATPWRIMPYMAATMETTAL
;
A
#
# COMPACT_ATOMS: atom_id res chain seq x y z
N MET A 1 13.13 -48.11 -49.59
CA MET A 1 12.91 -48.22 -48.14
C MET A 1 13.23 -46.93 -47.40
N LYS A 2 14.34 -46.22 -47.59
CA LYS A 2 14.72 -44.98 -46.82
C LYS A 2 13.68 -43.86 -46.84
N ARG A 3 12.94 -43.59 -47.92
CA ARG A 3 11.91 -42.52 -47.99
C ARG A 3 10.68 -42.78 -47.12
N ARG A 4 10.29 -44.03 -46.87
CA ARG A 4 9.13 -44.37 -45.98
C ARG A 4 9.44 -44.16 -44.51
N TYR A 5 10.70 -44.39 -44.08
CA TYR A 5 11.11 -44.14 -42.71
C TYR A 5 11.21 -42.67 -42.37
N SER A 6 11.61 -41.83 -43.39
CA SER A 6 11.65 -40.39 -43.19
C SER A 6 10.26 -39.76 -43.03
N ALA A 7 9.25 -40.25 -43.78
CA ALA A 7 7.88 -39.79 -43.62
C ALA A 7 7.25 -40.17 -42.28
N ALA A 8 7.51 -41.40 -41.82
CA ALA A 8 7.03 -41.86 -40.50
C ALA A 8 7.69 -41.06 -39.34
N LEU A 9 9.01 -40.78 -39.45
CA LEU A 9 9.69 -39.98 -38.44
C LEU A 9 9.17 -38.52 -38.41
N LEU A 10 8.92 -37.91 -39.56
CA LEU A 10 8.33 -36.58 -39.65
C LEU A 10 6.92 -36.52 -39.03
N ALA A 11 6.09 -37.53 -39.27
CA ALA A 11 4.76 -37.62 -38.67
C ALA A 11 4.84 -37.74 -37.13
N VAL A 12 5.74 -38.53 -36.60
CA VAL A 12 5.94 -38.66 -35.13
C VAL A 12 6.40 -37.33 -34.52
N ILE A 13 7.37 -36.64 -35.16
CA ILE A 13 7.83 -35.34 -34.70
C ILE A 13 6.67 -34.31 -34.70
N LEU A 14 5.85 -34.30 -35.73
CA LEU A 14 4.70 -33.41 -35.82
C LEU A 14 3.66 -33.70 -34.72
N CYS A 15 3.38 -34.97 -34.46
CA CYS A 15 2.47 -35.36 -33.37
C CYS A 15 3.01 -34.94 -32.00
N VAL A 16 4.31 -35.08 -31.76
CA VAL A 16 4.94 -34.63 -30.51
C VAL A 16 4.87 -33.11 -30.35
N LEU A 17 5.12 -32.35 -31.46
CA LEU A 17 5.01 -30.90 -31.45
C LEU A 17 3.57 -30.41 -31.21
N ILE A 18 2.58 -31.08 -31.82
CA ILE A 18 1.16 -30.79 -31.59
C ILE A 18 0.77 -31.10 -30.15
N ALA A 19 1.22 -32.23 -29.60
CA ALA A 19 0.96 -32.59 -28.21
C ALA A 19 1.60 -31.58 -27.23
N ALA A 20 2.87 -31.20 -27.47
CA ALA A 20 3.55 -30.19 -26.70
C ALA A 20 2.86 -28.83 -26.80
N TYR A 21 2.45 -28.41 -27.97
CA TYR A 21 1.68 -27.19 -28.20
C TYR A 21 0.36 -27.21 -27.38
N ASN A 22 -0.40 -28.31 -27.45
CA ASN A 22 -1.64 -28.43 -26.69
C ASN A 22 -1.41 -28.40 -25.16
N ILE A 23 -0.33 -29.01 -24.67
CA ILE A 23 0.00 -28.99 -23.24
C ILE A 23 0.41 -27.58 -22.77
N ILE A 24 1.14 -26.82 -23.60
CA ILE A 24 1.63 -25.48 -23.25
C ILE A 24 0.54 -24.41 -23.40
N TYR A 25 -0.25 -24.47 -24.46
CA TYR A 25 -1.24 -23.42 -24.80
C TYR A 25 -2.68 -23.76 -24.42
N HIS A 26 -2.97 -25.03 -24.11
CA HIS A 26 -4.24 -25.46 -23.51
C HIS A 26 -3.92 -26.20 -22.21
N PRO A 27 -3.48 -25.50 -21.15
CA PRO A 27 -3.33 -26.13 -19.85
C PRO A 27 -4.68 -26.76 -19.51
N VAL A 28 -4.64 -28.01 -19.09
CA VAL A 28 -5.83 -28.68 -18.58
C VAL A 28 -6.45 -27.75 -17.58
N GLN A 29 -7.61 -27.21 -17.88
CA GLN A 29 -8.41 -26.47 -16.92
C GLN A 29 -8.83 -27.49 -15.85
N SER A 30 -7.95 -27.71 -14.87
CA SER A 30 -8.30 -28.36 -13.61
C SER A 30 -9.15 -27.42 -12.75
N GLY A 31 -9.98 -26.62 -13.38
CA GLY A 31 -10.96 -25.81 -12.69
C GLY A 31 -12.05 -26.74 -12.17
N VAL A 32 -12.11 -26.95 -10.88
CA VAL A 32 -13.39 -27.27 -10.26
C VAL A 32 -14.32 -26.14 -10.73
N PRO A 33 -15.39 -26.45 -11.49
CA PRO A 33 -16.28 -25.39 -11.93
C PRO A 33 -16.83 -24.72 -10.67
N VAL A 34 -16.53 -23.44 -10.49
CA VAL A 34 -17.19 -22.63 -9.48
C VAL A 34 -18.64 -22.51 -9.93
N THR A 35 -19.48 -23.40 -9.41
CA THR A 35 -20.87 -23.54 -9.86
C THR A 35 -21.75 -22.40 -9.35
N SER A 36 -21.32 -21.67 -8.30
CA SER A 36 -21.98 -20.46 -7.82
C SER A 36 -21.08 -19.72 -6.84
N PHE A 37 -21.10 -18.38 -6.86
CA PHE A 37 -20.59 -17.57 -5.77
C PHE A 37 -21.55 -17.63 -4.57
N PRO A 38 -21.06 -17.44 -3.33
CA PRO A 38 -21.92 -17.28 -2.18
C PRO A 38 -22.95 -16.18 -2.40
N LYS A 39 -24.11 -16.29 -1.75
CA LYS A 39 -25.09 -15.21 -1.76
C LYS A 39 -24.49 -14.00 -1.04
N VAL A 40 -24.66 -12.83 -1.63
CA VAL A 40 -24.27 -11.56 -0.98
C VAL A 40 -25.06 -11.39 0.31
N THR A 41 -24.33 -11.19 1.41
CA THR A 41 -24.90 -11.06 2.74
C THR A 41 -24.67 -9.66 3.33
N HIS A 42 -23.68 -8.91 2.82
CA HIS A 42 -23.30 -7.57 3.30
C HIS A 42 -22.51 -6.81 2.23
N ARG A 43 -22.30 -5.52 2.47
CA ARG A 43 -21.71 -4.58 1.53
C ARG A 43 -20.60 -3.77 2.20
N ILE A 44 -19.48 -3.60 1.52
CA ILE A 44 -18.36 -2.78 1.98
C ILE A 44 -18.06 -1.72 0.92
N LEU A 45 -18.03 -0.44 1.34
CA LEU A 45 -17.55 0.62 0.47
C LEU A 45 -16.03 0.58 0.41
N LEU A 46 -15.45 0.67 -0.80
CA LEU A 46 -14.01 0.69 -1.03
C LEU A 46 -13.62 1.94 -1.84
N VAL A 47 -12.81 2.82 -1.24
CA VAL A 47 -11.97 3.75 -1.97
C VAL A 47 -10.58 3.11 -2.08
N PRO A 48 -10.17 2.61 -3.24
CA PRO A 48 -8.91 1.88 -3.41
C PRO A 48 -7.69 2.80 -3.31
N LEU A 49 -6.48 2.22 -3.14
CA LEU A 49 -5.22 2.98 -3.16
C LEU A 49 -5.02 3.70 -4.50
N ASP A 50 -5.30 2.97 -5.57
CA ASP A 50 -5.27 3.43 -6.95
C ASP A 50 -6.10 2.48 -7.83
N SER A 51 -6.16 2.77 -9.14
CA SER A 51 -6.97 2.04 -10.13
C SER A 51 -6.37 0.68 -10.54
N ARG A 52 -5.15 0.34 -10.11
CA ARG A 52 -4.48 -0.92 -10.48
C ARG A 52 -5.20 -2.15 -9.95
N PRO A 53 -5.12 -3.30 -10.66
CA PRO A 53 -5.81 -4.53 -10.25
C PRO A 53 -5.54 -4.99 -8.80
N PRO A 54 -4.30 -4.95 -8.25
CA PRO A 54 -4.05 -5.36 -6.87
C PRO A 54 -4.86 -4.55 -5.85
N CYS A 55 -4.99 -3.25 -6.08
CA CYS A 55 -5.63 -2.32 -5.16
C CYS A 55 -7.17 -2.34 -5.26
N ARG A 56 -7.73 -2.77 -6.40
CA ARG A 56 -9.18 -2.74 -6.66
C ARG A 56 -9.76 -4.09 -7.05
N THR A 57 -9.34 -4.67 -8.18
CA THR A 57 -9.96 -5.88 -8.75
C THR A 57 -9.78 -7.09 -7.83
N PHE A 58 -8.60 -7.28 -7.25
CA PHE A 58 -8.36 -8.40 -6.34
C PHE A 58 -9.21 -8.30 -5.07
N VAL A 59 -9.45 -7.08 -4.56
CA VAL A 59 -10.34 -6.86 -3.41
C VAL A 59 -11.78 -7.22 -3.76
N ILE A 60 -12.26 -6.80 -4.95
CA ILE A 60 -13.61 -7.12 -5.44
C ILE A 60 -13.78 -8.64 -5.60
N ASP A 61 -12.80 -9.31 -6.18
CA ASP A 61 -12.89 -10.75 -6.43
C ASP A 61 -12.81 -11.57 -5.13
N ALA A 62 -11.95 -11.16 -4.19
CA ALA A 62 -11.89 -11.76 -2.86
C ALA A 62 -13.20 -11.57 -2.07
N ALA A 63 -13.79 -10.39 -2.12
CA ALA A 63 -15.07 -10.11 -1.50
C ALA A 63 -16.20 -11.00 -2.07
N ARG A 64 -16.23 -11.20 -3.39
CA ARG A 64 -17.19 -12.13 -4.02
C ARG A 64 -17.07 -13.56 -3.50
N ILE A 65 -15.83 -14.01 -3.24
CA ILE A 65 -15.57 -15.34 -2.66
C ILE A 65 -16.11 -15.41 -1.23
N ALA A 66 -16.02 -14.31 -0.48
CA ALA A 66 -16.53 -14.20 0.89
C ALA A 66 -18.06 -13.94 0.97
N GLY A 67 -18.74 -13.72 -0.16
CA GLY A 67 -20.17 -13.35 -0.16
C GLY A 67 -20.42 -11.90 0.23
N CYS A 68 -19.43 -11.03 -0.01
CA CYS A 68 -19.48 -9.57 0.20
C CYS A 68 -19.59 -8.84 -1.14
N GLU A 69 -20.39 -7.79 -1.20
CA GLU A 69 -20.45 -6.85 -2.33
C GLU A 69 -19.55 -5.65 -2.05
N ILE A 70 -18.62 -5.35 -2.96
CA ILE A 70 -17.81 -4.12 -2.91
C ILE A 70 -18.50 -3.01 -3.70
N VAL A 71 -18.78 -1.89 -3.01
CA VAL A 71 -19.21 -0.63 -3.59
C VAL A 71 -17.97 0.23 -3.82
N THR A 72 -17.61 0.49 -5.09
CA THR A 72 -16.36 1.19 -5.45
C THR A 72 -16.63 2.33 -6.43
N PRO A 73 -15.83 3.42 -6.40
CA PRO A 73 -16.02 4.55 -7.30
C PRO A 73 -15.94 4.14 -8.76
N PRO A 74 -16.65 4.85 -9.65
CA PRO A 74 -16.49 4.69 -11.09
C PRO A 74 -15.04 5.03 -11.50
N THR A 75 -14.55 4.33 -12.52
CA THR A 75 -13.15 4.47 -12.98
C THR A 75 -12.81 5.87 -13.47
N GLU A 76 -13.79 6.62 -13.89
CA GLU A 76 -13.67 7.97 -14.46
C GLU A 76 -13.18 9.00 -13.45
N ILE A 77 -13.42 8.78 -12.15
CA ILE A 77 -12.97 9.67 -11.06
C ILE A 77 -11.75 9.12 -10.30
N LEU A 78 -11.32 7.87 -10.60
CA LEU A 78 -10.08 7.31 -10.08
C LEU A 78 -8.88 7.81 -10.89
N ASP A 79 -7.68 7.57 -10.37
CA ASP A 79 -6.44 7.81 -11.08
C ASP A 79 -6.30 6.97 -12.35
N TYR A 80 -5.48 7.47 -13.27
CA TYR A 80 -5.04 6.71 -14.43
C TYR A 80 -3.54 6.93 -14.66
N TYR A 81 -2.72 5.94 -14.31
CA TYR A 81 -1.26 6.03 -14.30
C TYR A 81 -0.76 7.26 -13.52
N SER A 82 -0.12 8.22 -14.18
CA SER A 82 0.39 9.46 -13.58
C SER A 82 -0.66 10.57 -13.46
N GLN A 83 -1.87 10.36 -13.98
CA GLN A 83 -2.97 11.32 -13.83
C GLN A 83 -3.67 11.05 -12.50
N PRO A 84 -3.71 12.01 -11.58
CA PRO A 84 -4.40 11.84 -10.31
C PRO A 84 -5.92 11.75 -10.50
N GLY A 85 -6.58 11.01 -9.63
CA GLY A 85 -8.03 10.97 -9.54
C GLY A 85 -8.62 12.30 -9.04
N GLU A 86 -9.92 12.46 -9.21
CA GLU A 86 -10.67 13.66 -8.84
C GLU A 86 -11.05 13.62 -7.35
N THR A 87 -10.20 14.15 -6.47
CA THR A 87 -10.31 14.01 -5.01
C THR A 87 -11.63 14.54 -4.45
N GLU A 88 -12.14 15.68 -4.95
CA GLU A 88 -13.43 16.25 -4.51
C GLU A 88 -14.60 15.38 -4.97
N ALA A 89 -14.57 14.87 -6.20
CA ALA A 89 -15.57 13.95 -6.72
C ALA A 89 -15.58 12.64 -5.94
N LEU A 90 -14.40 12.13 -5.55
CA LEU A 90 -14.25 10.92 -4.73
C LEU A 90 -14.83 11.10 -3.32
N GLN A 91 -14.55 12.22 -2.65
CA GLN A 91 -15.11 12.52 -1.34
C GLN A 91 -16.64 12.65 -1.41
N LYS A 92 -17.16 13.37 -2.42
CA LYS A 92 -18.59 13.49 -2.66
C LYS A 92 -19.23 12.13 -2.92
N TRP A 93 -18.64 11.34 -3.83
CA TRP A 93 -19.11 10.00 -4.15
C TRP A 93 -19.15 9.10 -2.90
N THR A 94 -18.11 9.14 -2.07
CA THR A 94 -18.03 8.37 -0.82
C THR A 94 -19.20 8.72 0.11
N MET A 95 -19.48 10.02 0.32
CA MET A 95 -20.58 10.49 1.15
C MET A 95 -21.95 10.04 0.62
N GLU A 96 -22.13 10.01 -0.70
CA GLU A 96 -23.40 9.65 -1.35
C GLU A 96 -23.65 8.13 -1.39
N ASN A 97 -22.60 7.30 -1.35
CA ASN A 97 -22.71 5.86 -1.57
C ASN A 97 -22.44 5.00 -0.34
N ILE A 98 -22.02 5.58 0.78
CA ILE A 98 -21.73 4.82 2.01
C ILE A 98 -23.02 4.33 2.70
N ALA A 99 -24.15 5.01 2.49
CA ALA A 99 -25.43 4.61 3.08
C ALA A 99 -25.80 3.17 2.66
N GLY A 100 -26.10 2.32 3.65
CA GLY A 100 -26.44 0.91 3.42
C GLY A 100 -25.22 -0.01 3.18
N CYS A 101 -24.01 0.46 3.42
CA CYS A 101 -22.82 -0.36 3.58
C CYS A 101 -22.65 -0.75 5.05
N ASP A 102 -22.07 -1.92 5.30
CA ASP A 102 -21.79 -2.44 6.63
C ASP A 102 -20.43 -1.97 7.16
N ALA A 103 -19.55 -1.50 6.27
CA ALA A 103 -18.23 -0.92 6.58
C ALA A 103 -17.72 -0.08 5.41
N ALA A 104 -16.67 0.72 5.64
CA ALA A 104 -15.94 1.41 4.59
C ALA A 104 -14.43 1.23 4.73
N ILE A 105 -13.74 0.92 3.62
CA ILE A 105 -12.27 0.89 3.48
C ILE A 105 -11.84 2.10 2.66
N LEU A 106 -11.04 2.98 3.25
CA LEU A 106 -10.74 4.30 2.70
C LEU A 106 -9.24 4.50 2.53
N SER A 107 -8.77 4.58 1.28
CA SER A 107 -7.41 5.07 1.00
C SER A 107 -7.33 6.57 1.18
N ILE A 108 -6.48 7.00 2.09
CA ILE A 108 -6.17 8.42 2.33
C ILE A 108 -5.42 9.00 1.13
N ASP A 109 -4.45 8.24 0.58
CA ASP A 109 -3.72 8.66 -0.63
C ASP A 109 -4.65 8.98 -1.80
N GLN A 110 -5.66 8.15 -2.03
CA GLN A 110 -6.64 8.37 -3.09
C GLN A 110 -7.55 9.56 -2.80
N LEU A 111 -8.05 9.68 -1.56
CA LEU A 111 -8.96 10.76 -1.16
C LEU A 111 -8.30 12.13 -1.09
N LEU A 112 -7.00 12.22 -0.80
CA LEU A 112 -6.27 13.48 -0.68
C LEU A 112 -5.48 13.82 -1.93
N HIS A 113 -4.77 12.86 -2.50
CA HIS A 113 -3.82 13.09 -3.58
C HIS A 113 -4.33 12.60 -4.94
N GLY A 114 -5.35 11.73 -4.96
CA GLY A 114 -5.84 11.09 -6.17
C GLY A 114 -4.99 9.88 -6.58
N GLY A 115 -4.40 9.15 -5.61
CA GLY A 115 -3.69 7.89 -5.83
C GLY A 115 -2.24 7.87 -5.36
N LEU A 116 -1.66 6.68 -5.32
CA LEU A 116 -0.32 6.45 -4.77
C LEU A 116 0.78 7.23 -5.49
N LEU A 117 0.76 7.32 -6.82
CA LEU A 117 1.79 8.08 -7.55
C LEU A 117 1.69 9.59 -7.29
N ALA A 118 0.47 10.11 -7.20
CA ALA A 118 0.24 11.52 -6.93
C ALA A 118 0.63 11.91 -5.49
N SER A 119 0.53 11.00 -4.52
CA SER A 119 0.92 11.25 -3.12
C SER A 119 2.43 11.49 -2.96
N ARG A 120 3.24 11.03 -3.91
CA ARG A 120 4.70 11.20 -3.91
C ARG A 120 5.16 12.57 -4.42
N GLU A 121 4.26 13.44 -4.89
CA GLU A 121 4.60 14.70 -5.56
C GLU A 121 4.59 15.94 -4.66
N ALA A 122 4.24 15.82 -3.38
CA ALA A 122 4.16 16.93 -2.41
C ALA A 122 3.38 18.16 -2.95
N LYS A 123 2.25 17.90 -3.63
CA LYS A 123 1.42 18.98 -4.25
C LYS A 123 0.29 19.45 -3.35
N LYS A 124 -0.03 18.73 -2.29
CA LYS A 124 -1.10 19.07 -1.35
C LYS A 124 -0.56 19.85 -0.16
N THR A 125 -1.38 20.76 0.32
CA THR A 125 -1.05 21.67 1.43
C THR A 125 -1.63 21.17 2.75
N SER A 126 -1.26 21.83 3.85
CA SER A 126 -1.88 21.58 5.16
C SER A 126 -3.39 21.86 5.16
N GLU A 127 -3.85 22.85 4.39
CA GLU A 127 -5.27 23.17 4.24
C GLU A 127 -6.03 22.04 3.50
N ASP A 128 -5.39 21.38 2.52
CA ASP A 128 -5.96 20.20 1.87
C ASP A 128 -6.12 19.05 2.87
N ALA A 129 -5.12 18.83 3.72
CA ALA A 129 -5.19 17.85 4.80
C ALA A 129 -6.28 18.21 5.83
N ASP A 130 -6.44 19.51 6.17
CA ASP A 130 -7.51 19.99 7.05
C ASP A 130 -8.90 19.67 6.48
N ARG A 131 -9.09 19.91 5.18
CA ARG A 131 -10.35 19.57 4.49
C ARG A 131 -10.63 18.07 4.51
N LEU A 132 -9.61 17.23 4.29
CA LEU A 132 -9.78 15.78 4.37
C LEU A 132 -10.16 15.32 5.79
N ILE A 133 -9.50 15.83 6.82
CA ILE A 133 -9.83 15.50 8.22
C ILE A 133 -11.27 15.94 8.56
N ALA A 134 -11.68 17.13 8.11
CA ALA A 134 -13.06 17.60 8.27
C ALA A 134 -14.06 16.71 7.52
N PHE A 135 -13.71 16.25 6.33
CA PHE A 135 -14.54 15.29 5.56
C PHE A 135 -14.70 13.96 6.32
N LEU A 136 -13.61 13.36 6.85
CA LEU A 136 -13.69 12.11 7.61
C LEU A 136 -14.55 12.24 8.86
N ASN A 137 -14.43 13.33 9.59
CA ASN A 137 -15.30 13.63 10.75
C ASN A 137 -16.77 13.81 10.33
N SER A 138 -17.02 14.49 9.22
CA SER A 138 -18.39 14.67 8.68
C SER A 138 -19.00 13.33 8.25
N LEU A 139 -18.19 12.47 7.63
CA LEU A 139 -18.62 11.14 7.19
C LEU A 139 -19.02 10.28 8.41
N HIS A 140 -18.17 10.22 9.44
CA HIS A 140 -18.46 9.51 10.69
C HIS A 140 -19.69 10.10 11.41
N THR A 141 -19.82 11.42 11.45
CA THR A 141 -20.98 12.08 12.09
C THR A 141 -22.29 11.77 11.37
N ALA A 142 -22.26 11.71 10.02
CA ALA A 142 -23.44 11.40 9.22
C ALA A 142 -23.82 9.90 9.30
N TYR A 143 -22.84 9.02 9.49
CA TYR A 143 -23.01 7.57 9.50
C TYR A 143 -22.27 6.93 10.68
N PRO A 144 -22.66 7.20 11.92
CA PRO A 144 -21.91 6.78 13.12
C PRO A 144 -21.88 5.26 13.33
N ASP A 145 -22.86 4.55 12.75
CA ASP A 145 -22.97 3.09 12.87
C ASP A 145 -22.14 2.34 11.81
N ILE A 146 -21.57 3.04 10.83
CA ILE A 146 -20.74 2.43 9.78
C ILE A 146 -19.27 2.56 10.16
N PRO A 147 -18.58 1.47 10.49
CA PRO A 147 -17.17 1.52 10.85
C PRO A 147 -16.30 1.95 9.68
N LEU A 148 -15.39 2.89 9.94
CA LEU A 148 -14.45 3.43 8.97
C LEU A 148 -13.06 2.82 9.20
N TYR A 149 -12.57 2.10 8.22
CA TYR A 149 -11.23 1.54 8.14
C TYR A 149 -10.42 2.35 7.15
N ALA A 150 -9.39 3.05 7.60
CA ALA A 150 -8.58 3.87 6.72
C ALA A 150 -7.16 3.33 6.59
N PHE A 151 -6.50 3.67 5.50
CA PHE A 151 -5.08 3.41 5.35
C PHE A 151 -4.39 4.53 4.58
N ASN A 152 -3.11 4.76 4.93
CA ASN A 152 -2.23 5.74 4.29
C ASN A 152 -0.85 5.14 4.08
N ILE A 153 -0.11 5.61 3.08
CA ILE A 153 1.19 5.06 2.72
C ILE A 153 2.30 6.05 3.06
N LEU A 154 3.34 5.57 3.76
CA LEU A 154 4.59 6.30 3.93
C LEU A 154 5.33 6.33 2.60
N PRO A 155 5.75 7.51 2.12
CA PRO A 155 6.48 7.62 0.86
C PRO A 155 7.79 6.83 0.90
N ARG A 156 8.14 6.21 -0.23
CA ARG A 156 9.44 5.56 -0.41
C ARG A 156 10.56 6.59 -0.53
N ILE A 157 11.81 6.15 -0.34
CA ILE A 157 12.96 7.06 -0.44
C ILE A 157 13.26 7.51 -1.88
N LEU A 158 12.77 6.79 -2.90
CA LEU A 158 12.94 7.21 -4.29
C LEU A 158 12.21 8.53 -4.52
N PRO A 159 12.93 9.59 -4.96
CA PRO A 159 12.34 10.89 -5.20
C PRO A 159 11.23 10.86 -6.26
N PRO A 160 10.30 11.83 -6.21
CA PRO A 160 9.20 11.93 -7.17
C PRO A 160 9.68 12.08 -8.61
N ASP A 161 8.82 11.74 -9.57
CA ASP A 161 9.15 11.78 -10.99
C ASP A 161 9.36 13.20 -11.51
N SER A 162 8.79 14.21 -10.84
CA SER A 162 9.02 15.63 -11.11
C SER A 162 10.46 16.11 -10.89
N ILE A 163 11.31 15.27 -10.28
CA ILE A 163 12.76 15.51 -10.20
C ILE A 163 13.43 14.73 -11.33
N ASP A 164 13.87 15.41 -12.38
CA ASP A 164 14.35 14.75 -13.61
C ASP A 164 15.82 14.30 -13.56
N GLY A 165 16.65 14.91 -12.72
CA GLY A 165 18.08 14.65 -12.66
C GLY A 165 18.41 13.27 -12.07
N ARG A 166 19.05 12.38 -12.84
CA ARG A 166 19.46 11.05 -12.35
C ARG A 166 20.41 11.14 -11.16
N ASP A 167 21.40 12.01 -11.23
CA ASP A 167 22.38 12.20 -10.15
C ASP A 167 21.72 12.88 -8.95
N GLU A 168 20.80 13.80 -9.20
CA GLU A 168 20.02 14.48 -8.17
C GLU A 168 19.15 13.47 -7.38
N LYS A 169 18.42 12.57 -8.05
CA LYS A 169 17.70 11.49 -7.41
C LYS A 169 18.61 10.61 -6.55
N LYS A 170 19.79 10.29 -7.06
CA LYS A 170 20.79 9.51 -6.33
C LYS A 170 21.24 10.25 -5.06
N TYR A 171 21.58 11.52 -5.14
CA TYR A 171 22.02 12.30 -3.99
C TYR A 171 20.92 12.49 -2.94
N LEU A 172 19.66 12.66 -3.35
CA LEU A 172 18.52 12.72 -2.44
C LEU A 172 18.30 11.39 -1.69
N MET A 173 18.47 10.26 -2.38
CA MET A 173 18.40 8.94 -1.72
C MET A 173 19.55 8.74 -0.73
N GLU A 174 20.78 9.11 -1.09
CA GLU A 174 21.94 9.04 -0.17
C GLU A 174 21.74 9.97 1.03
N TYR A 175 21.26 11.20 0.79
CA TYR A 175 20.89 12.15 1.84
C TYR A 175 19.87 11.53 2.79
N SER A 176 18.80 10.91 2.27
CA SER A 176 17.77 10.27 3.06
C SER A 176 18.32 9.16 3.97
N ARG A 177 19.19 8.28 3.40
CA ARG A 177 19.82 7.20 4.15
C ARG A 177 20.76 7.70 5.23
N LEU A 178 21.58 8.70 4.89
CA LEU A 178 22.57 9.26 5.81
C LEU A 178 21.89 10.04 6.93
N ALA A 179 20.89 10.85 6.62
CA ALA A 179 20.10 11.57 7.62
C ALA A 179 19.46 10.63 8.66
N ASP A 180 18.93 9.49 8.22
CA ASP A 180 18.38 8.48 9.12
C ASP A 180 19.45 7.79 9.96
N ARG A 181 20.60 7.43 9.38
CA ARG A 181 21.74 6.84 10.13
C ARG A 181 22.24 7.77 11.23
N ILE A 182 22.38 9.05 10.92
CA ILE A 182 22.81 10.07 11.87
C ILE A 182 21.78 10.22 13.01
N ASP A 183 20.48 10.22 12.67
CA ASP A 183 19.38 10.34 13.65
C ASP A 183 19.39 9.21 14.70
N ILE A 184 19.74 8.00 14.30
CA ILE A 184 19.76 6.85 15.21
C ILE A 184 21.12 6.62 15.90
N ALA A 185 22.17 7.28 15.44
CA ALA A 185 23.51 7.13 15.98
C ALA A 185 23.64 7.80 17.36
N THR A 186 24.26 7.12 18.32
CA THR A 186 24.58 7.72 19.63
C THR A 186 25.62 8.84 19.49
N ALA A 187 26.55 8.67 18.55
CA ALA A 187 27.56 9.69 18.20
C ALA A 187 27.89 9.52 16.70
N PRO A 188 27.35 10.38 15.85
CA PRO A 188 27.70 10.40 14.43
C PRO A 188 29.20 10.71 14.24
N SER A 189 29.83 10.11 13.24
CA SER A 189 31.24 10.42 12.91
C SER A 189 31.34 11.78 12.21
N GLU A 190 32.54 12.40 12.31
CA GLU A 190 32.83 13.63 11.59
C GLU A 190 32.70 13.44 10.06
N ASP A 191 33.09 12.28 9.55
CA ASP A 191 32.96 11.94 8.13
C ASP A 191 31.49 11.89 7.69
N GLU A 192 30.59 11.28 8.49
CA GLU A 192 29.16 11.24 8.18
C GLU A 192 28.55 12.65 8.21
N LEU A 193 28.92 13.48 9.15
CA LEU A 193 28.46 14.87 9.22
C LEU A 193 28.97 15.68 8.02
N GLY A 194 30.24 15.52 7.66
CA GLY A 194 30.85 16.18 6.48
C GLY A 194 30.18 15.71 5.17
N GLU A 195 29.88 14.41 5.03
CA GLU A 195 29.17 13.87 3.87
C GLU A 195 27.74 14.42 3.78
N LEU A 196 27.03 14.55 4.90
CA LEU A 196 25.68 15.16 4.93
C LEU A 196 25.70 16.62 4.47
N GLU A 197 26.66 17.41 4.94
CA GLU A 197 26.84 18.80 4.51
C GLU A 197 27.19 18.90 3.03
N TRP A 198 28.07 18.03 2.54
CA TRP A 198 28.39 17.96 1.12
C TRP A 198 27.15 17.62 0.27
N LEU A 199 26.36 16.60 0.64
CA LEU A 199 25.11 16.26 -0.06
C LEU A 199 24.15 17.45 -0.10
N ARG A 200 23.98 18.18 1.00
CA ARG A 200 23.16 19.39 1.04
C ARG A 200 23.67 20.49 0.13
N SER A 201 24.98 20.56 -0.11
CA SER A 201 25.59 21.57 -0.97
C SER A 201 25.47 21.26 -2.46
N VAL A 202 25.40 19.98 -2.84
CA VAL A 202 25.32 19.53 -4.24
C VAL A 202 23.89 19.30 -4.72
N ILE A 203 22.93 19.06 -3.80
CA ILE A 203 21.52 18.95 -4.14
C ILE A 203 20.95 20.35 -4.34
N PRO A 204 20.20 20.61 -5.43
CA PRO A 204 19.51 21.90 -5.60
C PRO A 204 18.58 22.18 -4.40
N PRO A 205 18.64 23.38 -3.81
CA PRO A 205 17.87 23.69 -2.59
C PRO A 205 16.38 23.50 -2.73
N GLU A 206 15.82 23.76 -3.91
CA GLU A 206 14.38 23.55 -4.21
C GLU A 206 14.00 22.07 -4.22
N SER A 207 14.88 21.20 -4.73
CA SER A 207 14.64 19.75 -4.76
C SER A 207 14.77 19.14 -3.36
N LEU A 208 15.76 19.58 -2.59
CA LEU A 208 15.92 19.18 -1.20
C LEU A 208 14.70 19.60 -0.37
N THR A 209 14.26 20.86 -0.52
CA THR A 209 13.07 21.38 0.17
C THR A 209 11.82 20.59 -0.18
N ARG A 210 11.61 20.32 -1.47
CA ARG A 210 10.46 19.54 -1.93
C ARG A 210 10.49 18.11 -1.38
N TYR A 211 11.68 17.50 -1.37
CA TYR A 211 11.87 16.15 -0.85
C TYR A 211 11.60 16.07 0.66
N ASP A 212 12.16 16.98 1.45
CA ASP A 212 11.89 17.04 2.90
C ASP A 212 10.43 17.36 3.21
N LEU A 213 9.80 18.22 2.41
CA LEU A 213 8.40 18.58 2.57
C LEU A 213 7.46 17.36 2.35
N LEU A 214 7.77 16.50 1.38
CA LEU A 214 7.01 15.28 1.13
C LEU A 214 6.87 14.45 2.41
N PHE A 215 7.96 14.16 3.10
CA PHE A 215 7.94 13.34 4.31
C PHE A 215 7.31 14.10 5.48
N SER A 216 7.65 15.36 5.70
CA SER A 216 7.13 16.12 6.83
C SER A 216 5.62 16.34 6.75
N GLU A 217 5.06 16.59 5.57
CA GLU A 217 3.60 16.69 5.38
C GLU A 217 2.91 15.34 5.56
N ASN A 218 3.48 14.25 5.03
CA ASN A 218 2.94 12.92 5.23
C ASN A 218 2.95 12.54 6.72
N ALA A 219 4.05 12.80 7.44
CA ALA A 219 4.14 12.55 8.88
C ALA A 219 3.11 13.36 9.68
N ARG A 220 2.90 14.64 9.32
CA ARG A 220 1.87 15.49 9.94
C ARG A 220 0.47 14.94 9.71
N LEU A 221 0.17 14.54 8.47
CA LEU A 221 -1.10 13.91 8.13
C LEU A 221 -1.32 12.64 8.94
N ASN A 222 -0.33 11.74 8.99
CA ASN A 222 -0.43 10.49 9.73
C ASN A 222 -0.66 10.71 11.23
N LYS A 223 -0.02 11.71 11.87
CA LYS A 223 -0.28 12.05 13.27
C LYS A 223 -1.76 12.43 13.47
N ARG A 224 -2.34 13.21 12.57
CA ARG A 224 -3.77 13.59 12.64
C ARG A 224 -4.71 12.40 12.40
N LEU A 225 -4.35 11.50 11.48
CA LEU A 225 -5.12 10.26 11.27
C LEU A 225 -5.08 9.35 12.50
N ILE A 226 -3.94 9.26 13.18
CA ILE A 226 -3.79 8.55 14.46
C ILE A 226 -4.69 9.19 15.54
N GLU A 227 -4.77 10.52 15.58
CA GLU A 227 -5.68 11.23 16.48
C GLU A 227 -7.17 10.95 16.17
N LEU A 228 -7.55 10.80 14.89
CA LEU A 228 -8.89 10.36 14.51
C LEU A 228 -9.18 8.93 14.97
N ALA A 229 -8.20 8.03 14.91
CA ALA A 229 -8.34 6.69 15.45
C ALA A 229 -8.47 6.72 16.99
N ALA A 230 -7.66 7.53 17.67
CA ALA A 230 -7.77 7.73 19.11
C ALA A 230 -9.13 8.32 19.56
N GLY A 231 -9.71 9.18 18.73
CA GLY A 231 -11.02 9.81 18.94
C GLY A 231 -12.21 8.94 18.52
N GLY A 232 -11.99 7.76 17.94
CA GLY A 232 -13.03 6.83 17.48
C GLY A 232 -13.69 7.21 16.13
N THR A 233 -13.22 8.24 15.45
CA THR A 233 -13.68 8.57 14.08
C THR A 233 -13.26 7.47 13.08
N LEU A 234 -12.07 6.92 13.24
CA LEU A 234 -11.60 5.75 12.51
C LEU A 234 -11.60 4.54 13.43
N ASN A 235 -12.24 3.46 13.03
CA ASN A 235 -12.24 2.20 13.78
C ASN A 235 -10.89 1.49 13.71
N ARG A 236 -10.18 1.65 12.60
CA ARG A 236 -8.81 1.16 12.42
C ARG A 236 -8.08 2.00 11.39
N LEU A 237 -6.83 2.30 11.66
CA LEU A 237 -5.90 2.94 10.72
C LEU A 237 -4.74 1.98 10.42
N VAL A 238 -4.47 1.73 9.15
CA VAL A 238 -3.26 1.01 8.70
C VAL A 238 -2.32 2.00 8.04
N ILE A 239 -1.06 2.03 8.49
CA ILE A 239 0.00 2.83 7.86
C ILE A 239 0.97 1.87 7.20
N GLY A 240 0.97 1.85 5.87
CA GLY A 240 1.86 1.03 5.06
C GLY A 240 3.18 1.74 4.77
N GLN A 241 4.27 0.99 4.66
CA GLN A 241 5.55 1.50 4.20
C GLN A 241 5.85 0.92 2.82
N ASP A 242 5.75 1.77 1.80
CA ASP A 242 6.07 1.41 0.42
C ASP A 242 7.59 1.34 0.22
N ASP A 243 8.06 0.30 -0.51
CA ASP A 243 9.47 0.11 -0.86
C ASP A 243 10.45 0.44 0.29
N GLY A 244 10.30 -0.27 1.42
CA GLY A 244 11.12 -0.05 2.61
C GLY A 244 12.60 -0.34 2.36
N GLU A 245 13.47 0.46 2.97
CA GLU A 245 14.90 0.23 3.04
C GLU A 245 15.38 0.23 4.50
N ARG A 246 16.57 -0.30 4.75
CA ARG A 246 17.14 -0.36 6.11
C ARG A 246 17.27 1.01 6.75
N TYR A 247 17.63 2.02 5.95
CA TYR A 247 17.80 3.42 6.36
C TYR A 247 17.05 4.34 5.41
N GLY A 248 16.55 5.43 5.92
CA GLY A 248 15.88 6.46 5.14
C GLY A 248 14.92 7.30 5.99
N ILE A 249 14.63 8.52 5.55
CA ILE A 249 13.69 9.42 6.22
C ILE A 249 12.35 8.73 6.56
N PRO A 250 11.77 7.86 5.72
CA PRO A 250 10.55 7.11 6.09
C PRO A 250 10.67 6.32 7.39
N ASN A 251 11.84 5.74 7.68
CA ASN A 251 12.05 5.01 8.93
C ASN A 251 12.10 5.95 10.14
N ARG A 252 12.70 7.13 10.01
CA ARG A 252 12.67 8.17 11.04
C ARG A 252 11.23 8.58 11.32
N GLU A 253 10.45 8.89 10.29
CA GLU A 253 9.05 9.24 10.41
C GLU A 253 8.25 8.11 11.10
N LYS A 254 8.45 6.86 10.67
CA LYS A 254 7.80 5.69 11.29
C LYS A 254 8.12 5.59 12.78
N ARG A 255 9.38 5.80 13.20
CA ARG A 255 9.74 5.81 14.63
C ARG A 255 9.01 6.90 15.41
N GLU A 256 8.81 8.08 14.81
CA GLU A 256 8.03 9.16 15.43
C GLU A 256 6.56 8.81 15.57
N LEU A 257 5.96 8.20 14.54
CA LEU A 257 4.57 7.74 14.59
C LEU A 257 4.36 6.67 15.66
N ILE A 258 5.29 5.71 15.79
CA ILE A 258 5.26 4.70 16.86
C ILE A 258 5.30 5.36 18.24
N ARG A 259 6.14 6.39 18.44
CA ARG A 259 6.17 7.15 19.71
C ARG A 259 4.85 7.87 19.96
N HIS A 260 4.25 8.45 18.92
CA HIS A 260 2.95 9.12 19.03
C HIS A 260 1.81 8.16 19.39
N ILE A 261 1.74 7.00 18.75
CA ILE A 261 0.78 5.91 19.04
C ILE A 261 0.90 5.49 20.50
N LYS A 262 2.12 5.25 21.00
CA LYS A 262 2.38 4.89 22.40
C LYS A 262 1.95 5.98 23.37
N THR A 263 2.17 7.25 23.04
CA THR A 263 1.76 8.40 23.87
C THR A 263 0.24 8.46 24.02
N LEU A 264 -0.50 8.12 22.97
CA LEU A 264 -1.96 8.04 22.96
C LEU A 264 -2.51 6.73 23.54
N LYS A 265 -1.62 5.78 23.91
CA LYS A 265 -1.96 4.45 24.45
C LYS A 265 -2.84 3.63 23.50
N LEU A 266 -2.62 3.77 22.20
CA LEU A 266 -3.27 2.98 21.18
C LEU A 266 -2.54 1.64 21.00
N ASP A 267 -3.28 0.61 20.61
CA ASP A 267 -2.77 -0.71 20.28
C ASP A 267 -2.87 -1.01 18.77
N ASP A 268 -2.47 -2.20 18.38
CA ASP A 268 -2.46 -2.62 16.97
C ASP A 268 -3.88 -2.83 16.40
N GLU A 269 -4.91 -2.91 17.25
CA GLU A 269 -6.30 -2.92 16.79
C GLU A 269 -6.75 -1.54 16.32
N ASN A 270 -6.23 -0.48 16.95
CA ASN A 270 -6.54 0.90 16.58
C ASN A 270 -5.67 1.37 15.41
N VAL A 271 -4.33 1.19 15.52
CA VAL A 271 -3.36 1.65 14.51
C VAL A 271 -2.32 0.58 14.25
N PHE A 272 -2.27 0.08 13.05
CA PHE A 272 -1.33 -0.95 12.63
C PHE A 272 -0.33 -0.42 11.61
N LEU A 273 0.96 -0.61 11.86
CA LEU A 273 2.03 -0.28 10.92
C LEU A 273 2.52 -1.55 10.23
N THR A 274 2.57 -1.52 8.90
CA THR A 274 2.98 -2.68 8.10
C THR A 274 3.95 -2.27 6.99
N PHE A 275 4.60 -3.26 6.38
CA PHE A 275 5.29 -3.08 5.10
C PHE A 275 4.32 -3.36 3.96
N GLY A 276 4.57 -2.72 2.80
CA GLY A 276 3.74 -2.85 1.62
C GLY A 276 2.70 -1.74 1.47
N ALA A 277 2.00 -1.77 0.37
CA ALA A 277 1.02 -0.76 -0.01
C ALA A 277 -0.20 -1.36 -0.72
N ASP A 278 0.02 -2.14 -1.78
CA ASP A 278 -1.01 -2.60 -2.70
C ASP A 278 -2.00 -3.58 -2.07
N GLU A 279 -1.57 -4.37 -1.09
CA GLU A 279 -2.34 -5.42 -0.42
C GLU A 279 -3.15 -4.95 0.79
N ILE A 280 -3.00 -3.70 1.23
CA ILE A 280 -3.59 -3.24 2.49
C ILE A 280 -5.11 -3.27 2.45
N ALA A 281 -5.73 -2.85 1.36
CA ALA A 281 -7.18 -2.91 1.22
C ALA A 281 -7.71 -4.35 1.28
N LEU A 282 -6.99 -5.30 0.68
CA LEU A 282 -7.31 -6.73 0.76
C LEU A 282 -7.16 -7.27 2.17
N SER A 283 -6.11 -6.86 2.89
CA SER A 283 -5.87 -7.24 4.28
C SER A 283 -6.95 -6.68 5.21
N LEU A 284 -7.39 -5.44 4.99
CA LEU A 284 -8.51 -4.85 5.73
C LEU A 284 -9.83 -5.56 5.44
N LEU A 285 -10.09 -5.94 4.18
CA LEU A 285 -11.24 -6.79 3.86
C LEU A 285 -11.21 -8.10 4.64
N ALA A 286 -10.07 -8.82 4.62
CA ALA A 286 -9.91 -10.06 5.37
C ALA A 286 -10.09 -9.88 6.88
N TYR A 287 -9.59 -8.77 7.44
CA TYR A 287 -9.79 -8.42 8.84
C TYR A 287 -11.27 -8.20 9.16
N ILE A 288 -12.01 -7.43 8.35
CA ILE A 288 -13.43 -7.16 8.54
C ILE A 288 -14.24 -8.46 8.50
N GLU A 289 -13.97 -9.33 7.52
CA GLU A 289 -14.63 -10.63 7.39
C GLU A 289 -14.33 -11.53 8.60
N ALA A 290 -13.09 -11.58 9.06
CA ALA A 290 -12.69 -12.36 10.23
C ALA A 290 -13.39 -11.86 11.52
N GLN A 291 -13.47 -10.54 11.73
CA GLN A 291 -14.18 -9.96 12.86
C GLN A 291 -15.69 -10.27 12.81
N ARG A 292 -16.28 -10.15 11.63
CA ARG A 292 -17.71 -10.43 11.43
C ARG A 292 -18.07 -11.88 11.71
N ASP A 293 -17.24 -12.82 11.26
CA ASP A 293 -17.47 -14.26 11.44
C ASP A 293 -16.98 -14.79 12.79
N GLY A 294 -16.34 -13.94 13.61
CA GLY A 294 -15.72 -14.35 14.88
C GLY A 294 -14.58 -15.34 14.69
N PHE A 295 -13.90 -15.29 13.53
CA PHE A 295 -12.84 -16.21 13.15
C PHE A 295 -11.47 -15.63 13.43
N SER A 296 -10.64 -16.37 14.17
CA SER A 296 -9.24 -16.05 14.40
C SER A 296 -8.35 -17.14 13.81
N PRO A 297 -7.68 -16.89 12.67
CA PRO A 297 -6.85 -17.91 12.04
C PRO A 297 -5.60 -18.20 12.87
N GLY A 298 -5.30 -19.49 13.07
CA GLY A 298 -4.00 -19.91 13.60
C GLY A 298 -2.95 -19.82 12.47
N ILE A 299 -1.92 -18.99 12.64
CA ILE A 299 -0.85 -18.80 11.67
C ILE A 299 0.41 -19.50 12.17
N SER A 300 1.05 -20.29 11.29
CA SER A 300 2.38 -20.84 11.54
C SER A 300 3.31 -20.50 10.38
N ILE A 301 4.50 -19.98 10.71
CA ILE A 301 5.50 -19.58 9.72
C ILE A 301 6.54 -20.69 9.62
N LYS A 302 6.82 -21.14 8.39
CA LYS A 302 7.87 -22.11 8.09
C LYS A 302 8.84 -21.51 7.09
N TYR A 303 10.11 -21.51 7.46
CA TYR A 303 11.17 -21.03 6.59
C TYR A 303 11.84 -22.20 5.84
N ASN A 304 12.30 -21.96 4.63
CA ASN A 304 12.98 -22.95 3.79
C ASN A 304 14.43 -23.23 4.23
N SER A 305 15.02 -22.40 5.08
CA SER A 305 16.33 -22.58 5.69
C SER A 305 16.46 -21.81 7.00
N GLU A 306 17.40 -22.21 7.86
CA GLU A 306 17.70 -21.52 9.12
C GLU A 306 18.19 -20.09 8.95
N ALA A 307 18.75 -19.74 7.80
CA ALA A 307 19.21 -18.39 7.50
C ALA A 307 18.11 -17.46 7.01
N THR A 308 16.96 -18.00 6.55
CA THR A 308 15.88 -17.18 5.94
C THR A 308 15.24 -16.19 6.92
N PRO A 309 14.96 -16.53 8.19
CA PRO A 309 14.39 -15.57 9.16
C PRO A 309 15.19 -14.27 9.26
N TRP A 310 16.51 -14.38 9.18
CA TRP A 310 17.44 -13.25 9.39
C TRP A 310 17.75 -12.43 8.14
N ARG A 311 17.23 -12.82 6.99
CA ARG A 311 17.45 -12.08 5.74
C ARG A 311 16.56 -10.85 5.69
N ILE A 312 17.15 -9.73 5.25
CA ILE A 312 16.43 -8.55 4.82
C ILE A 312 16.22 -8.69 3.31
N MET A 313 14.98 -8.79 2.89
CA MET A 313 14.63 -8.89 1.48
C MET A 313 14.68 -7.51 0.80
N PRO A 314 14.83 -7.44 -0.54
CA PRO A 314 14.66 -6.19 -1.26
C PRO A 314 13.33 -5.53 -0.89
N TYR A 315 13.34 -4.21 -0.76
CA TYR A 315 12.17 -3.38 -0.39
C TYR A 315 11.65 -3.57 1.05
N MET A 316 12.41 -4.24 1.92
CA MET A 316 12.10 -4.40 3.34
C MET A 316 13.09 -3.66 4.22
N ALA A 317 12.61 -3.01 5.29
CA ALA A 317 13.44 -2.34 6.28
C ALA A 317 13.88 -3.26 7.43
N ALA A 318 13.30 -4.45 7.53
CA ALA A 318 13.50 -5.41 8.62
C ALA A 318 13.74 -6.83 8.10
N THR A 319 14.13 -7.74 9.00
CA THR A 319 14.31 -9.16 8.67
C THR A 319 12.97 -9.82 8.35
N MET A 320 13.02 -10.95 7.64
CA MET A 320 11.81 -11.74 7.32
C MET A 320 11.03 -12.11 8.57
N GLU A 321 11.70 -12.49 9.66
CA GLU A 321 11.04 -12.80 10.93
C GLU A 321 10.31 -11.60 11.52
N THR A 322 10.97 -10.44 11.57
CA THR A 322 10.36 -9.21 12.09
C THR A 322 9.19 -8.72 11.23
N THR A 323 9.22 -9.02 9.92
CA THR A 323 8.16 -8.62 8.99
C THR A 323 6.95 -9.54 9.06
N ALA A 324 7.16 -10.81 9.44
CA ALA A 324 6.14 -11.85 9.44
C ALA A 324 5.38 -11.97 10.79
N LEU A 325 5.92 -11.40 11.85
CA LEU A 325 5.31 -11.31 13.20
C LEU A 325 4.60 -9.99 13.40
#